data_4ffd26315b34eeb1c78a0f531b0f9f64
#
_entry.id   4ffd26315b34eeb1c78a0f531b0f9f64
#
_cell.length_a   1.000
_cell.length_b   1.000
_cell.length_c   1.000
_cell.angle_alpha   90.00
_cell.angle_beta   90.00
_cell.angle_gamma   90.00
#
_symmetry.space_group_name_H-M   'P 1'
#
loop_
_entity.id
_entity.type
_entity.pdbx_description
1 polymer ?
#
loop_
_entity_poly.entity_id
_entity_poly.type
_entity_poly.pdbx_seq_one_letter_code
_entity_poly.pdbx_strand_id
1 'polypeptide(L)'
;SLLYEKTEQYRYAILSESIQRNELPEIRITDFPGGEDNAGGEHFQRVSSLIKEQFMTWQNRKNQKQLTLNKKIVERDAALARVSLYEHQVSQEGRKLNDFKYLLNKKAVSQHSVMEQENSYIQAKNEHAVWLAQVSQLEKEIELVREELALETNIFRSEIIEKHRKSTDNIVLLEHELEKNRQRKASSFIKAPVSGTVQELNIHTEGGVVTTAETLMIIVPDNDILEVTASVLNKDIGFIQPGQEVVIKVDAYPYTRHGYLTGKVKNITADSVSVPDTGLVFNVIISVDRNDIQGERKKIPVTAGMTVMAEIKTGVRSVISYLLSPLKETINE
;
A
#
# COMPACT_ATOMS: atom_id res chain seq x y z
N SER A 1 -12.88 13.50 0.36
CA SER A 1 -11.99 13.53 -0.82
C SER A 1 -11.55 12.13 -1.26
N LEU A 2 -11.17 11.21 -0.35
CA LEU A 2 -10.74 9.84 -0.71
C LEU A 2 -11.82 9.04 -1.47
N LEU A 3 -13.07 9.11 -1.04
CA LEU A 3 -14.19 8.45 -1.73
C LEU A 3 -14.37 8.99 -3.15
N TYR A 4 -14.22 10.30 -3.33
CA TYR A 4 -14.28 10.94 -4.64
C TYR A 4 -13.19 10.38 -5.58
N GLU A 5 -11.94 10.33 -5.13
CA GLU A 5 -10.84 9.80 -5.94
C GLU A 5 -11.02 8.31 -6.29
N LYS A 6 -11.52 7.50 -5.34
CA LYS A 6 -11.86 6.09 -5.61
C LYS A 6 -12.98 5.95 -6.66
N THR A 7 -13.95 6.86 -6.64
CA THR A 7 -15.02 6.89 -7.65
C THR A 7 -14.48 7.29 -9.03
N GLU A 8 -13.58 8.27 -9.10
CA GLU A 8 -12.93 8.67 -10.34
C GLU A 8 -12.03 7.53 -10.89
N GLN A 9 -11.26 6.88 -10.04
CA GLN A 9 -10.47 5.72 -10.42
C GLN A 9 -11.35 4.61 -11.03
N TYR A 10 -12.44 4.26 -10.36
CA TYR A 10 -13.43 3.29 -10.86
C TYR A 10 -13.98 3.70 -12.21
N ARG A 11 -14.38 4.98 -12.38
CA ARG A 11 -14.89 5.52 -13.64
C ARG A 11 -13.91 5.32 -14.79
N TYR A 12 -12.64 5.68 -14.59
CA TYR A 12 -11.63 5.56 -15.64
C TYR A 12 -11.22 4.11 -15.91
N ALA A 13 -11.26 3.23 -14.90
CA ALA A 13 -11.04 1.80 -15.10
C ALA A 13 -12.10 1.19 -16.04
N ILE A 14 -13.38 1.43 -15.77
CA ILE A 14 -14.49 0.94 -16.59
C ILE A 14 -14.41 1.51 -18.02
N LEU A 15 -14.14 2.81 -18.18
CA LEU A 15 -13.97 3.41 -19.50
C LEU A 15 -12.80 2.81 -20.28
N SER A 16 -11.66 2.59 -19.64
CA SER A 16 -10.49 1.98 -20.26
C SER A 16 -10.80 0.56 -20.78
N GLU A 17 -11.48 -0.25 -19.97
CA GLU A 17 -11.89 -1.60 -20.36
C GLU A 17 -12.89 -1.59 -21.51
N SER A 18 -13.91 -0.73 -21.44
CA SER A 18 -14.94 -0.59 -22.48
C SER A 18 -14.37 -0.15 -23.83
N ILE A 19 -13.40 0.77 -23.81
CA ILE A 19 -12.70 1.20 -25.03
C ILE A 19 -11.87 0.05 -25.61
N GLN A 20 -11.20 -0.74 -24.76
CA GLN A 20 -10.39 -1.85 -25.21
C GLN A 20 -11.22 -2.95 -25.86
N ARG A 21 -12.37 -3.27 -25.25
CA ARG A 21 -13.33 -4.25 -25.79
C ARG A 21 -14.21 -3.70 -26.91
N ASN A 22 -14.29 -2.39 -27.05
CA ASN A 22 -15.24 -1.67 -27.94
C ASN A 22 -16.70 -2.06 -27.66
N GLU A 23 -17.03 -2.27 -26.38
CA GLU A 23 -18.35 -2.68 -25.89
C GLU A 23 -18.88 -1.64 -24.89
N LEU A 24 -20.21 -1.60 -24.75
CA LEU A 24 -20.87 -0.73 -23.78
C LEU A 24 -20.37 -1.02 -22.35
N PRO A 25 -20.13 0.01 -21.51
CA PRO A 25 -19.69 -0.17 -20.17
C PRO A 25 -20.65 -1.01 -19.32
N GLU A 26 -20.17 -2.12 -18.79
CA GLU A 26 -20.87 -2.86 -17.73
C GLU A 26 -20.52 -2.22 -16.37
N ILE A 27 -21.52 -1.62 -15.74
CA ILE A 27 -21.36 -0.90 -14.48
C ILE A 27 -22.13 -1.65 -13.40
N ARG A 28 -21.41 -2.24 -12.43
CA ARG A 28 -22.00 -3.01 -11.34
C ARG A 28 -21.94 -2.20 -10.05
N ILE A 29 -23.05 -2.16 -9.33
CA ILE A 29 -23.14 -1.47 -8.05
C ILE A 29 -22.25 -2.13 -6.99
N THR A 30 -22.03 -3.44 -7.09
CA THR A 30 -21.17 -4.21 -6.18
C THR A 30 -19.73 -3.75 -6.14
N ASP A 31 -19.23 -3.25 -7.27
CA ASP A 31 -17.84 -2.84 -7.45
C ASP A 31 -17.65 -1.34 -7.23
N PHE A 32 -18.76 -0.63 -6.97
CA PHE A 32 -18.75 0.82 -6.82
C PHE A 32 -18.22 1.24 -5.45
N PRO A 33 -17.25 2.18 -5.39
CA PRO A 33 -16.72 2.68 -4.13
C PRO A 33 -17.78 3.37 -3.29
N GLY A 34 -18.06 2.85 -2.09
CA GLY A 34 -19.06 3.38 -1.17
C GLY A 34 -20.27 2.47 -0.90
N GLY A 35 -20.43 1.39 -1.67
CA GLY A 35 -21.46 0.38 -1.43
C GLY A 35 -22.91 0.87 -1.47
N GLU A 36 -23.83 -0.01 -1.11
CA GLU A 36 -25.29 0.26 -1.11
C GLU A 36 -25.74 1.24 0.00
N ASP A 37 -24.94 1.43 1.04
CA ASP A 37 -25.36 2.06 2.30
C ASP A 37 -25.42 3.59 2.34
N ASN A 38 -24.87 4.27 1.35
CA ASN A 38 -24.89 5.75 1.39
C ASN A 38 -25.51 6.34 0.14
N ALA A 39 -26.66 7.02 0.24
CA ALA A 39 -27.15 7.88 -0.86
C ALA A 39 -26.71 7.38 -2.27
N GLY A 40 -26.24 6.14 -2.25
CA GLY A 40 -25.49 5.43 -3.29
C GLY A 40 -26.30 5.27 -4.56
N GLY A 41 -27.61 5.25 -4.46
CA GLY A 41 -28.47 5.20 -5.62
C GLY A 41 -28.29 6.41 -6.55
N GLU A 42 -28.37 7.63 -6.04
CA GLU A 42 -28.23 8.83 -6.88
C GLU A 42 -26.79 9.07 -7.36
N HIS A 43 -25.83 8.87 -6.47
CA HIS A 43 -24.41 9.05 -6.83
C HIS A 43 -23.97 8.00 -7.84
N PHE A 44 -24.31 6.74 -7.63
CA PHE A 44 -24.06 5.65 -8.57
C PHE A 44 -24.72 5.91 -9.92
N GLN A 45 -26.01 6.32 -9.94
CA GLN A 45 -26.73 6.63 -11.16
C GLN A 45 -26.06 7.78 -11.94
N ARG A 46 -25.63 8.83 -11.23
CA ARG A 46 -24.94 9.99 -11.81
C ARG A 46 -23.61 9.57 -12.46
N VAL A 47 -22.80 8.82 -11.74
CA VAL A 47 -21.50 8.32 -12.25
C VAL A 47 -21.72 7.35 -13.42
N SER A 48 -22.68 6.45 -13.31
CA SER A 48 -23.02 5.51 -14.39
C SER A 48 -23.47 6.21 -15.65
N SER A 49 -24.29 7.25 -15.51
CA SER A 49 -24.73 8.07 -16.64
C SER A 49 -23.56 8.79 -17.29
N LEU A 50 -22.66 9.35 -16.49
CA LEU A 50 -21.46 10.04 -16.96
C LEU A 50 -20.50 9.10 -17.72
N ILE A 51 -20.31 7.88 -17.22
CA ILE A 51 -19.50 6.86 -17.90
C ILE A 51 -20.10 6.53 -19.28
N LYS A 52 -21.41 6.27 -19.33
CA LYS A 52 -22.12 5.97 -20.57
C LYS A 52 -22.05 7.13 -21.55
N GLU A 53 -22.25 8.35 -21.09
CA GLU A 53 -22.20 9.54 -21.93
C GLU A 53 -20.81 9.76 -22.53
N GLN A 54 -19.75 9.61 -21.75
CA GLN A 54 -18.37 9.71 -22.23
C GLN A 54 -18.04 8.64 -23.27
N PHE A 55 -18.44 7.40 -23.01
CA PHE A 55 -18.27 6.32 -23.98
C PHE A 55 -19.04 6.56 -25.28
N MET A 56 -20.30 6.95 -25.18
CA MET A 56 -21.14 7.26 -26.36
C MET A 56 -20.58 8.43 -27.16
N THR A 57 -20.06 9.45 -26.50
CA THR A 57 -19.43 10.61 -27.18
C THR A 57 -18.21 10.16 -27.98
N TRP A 58 -17.32 9.33 -27.38
CA TRP A 58 -16.20 8.75 -28.11
C TRP A 58 -16.66 7.88 -29.28
N GLN A 59 -17.63 6.99 -29.04
CA GLN A 59 -18.16 6.10 -30.07
C GLN A 59 -18.78 6.87 -31.24
N ASN A 60 -19.50 7.94 -30.93
CA ASN A 60 -20.09 8.81 -31.99
C ASN A 60 -19.00 9.50 -32.83
N ARG A 61 -17.94 10.02 -32.22
CA ARG A 61 -16.80 10.60 -32.94
C ARG A 61 -16.13 9.56 -33.84
N LYS A 62 -15.88 8.36 -33.32
CA LYS A 62 -15.34 7.23 -34.08
C LYS A 62 -16.23 6.88 -35.27
N ASN A 63 -17.54 6.78 -35.05
CA ASN A 63 -18.50 6.48 -36.11
C ASN A 63 -18.54 7.57 -37.18
N GLN A 64 -18.47 8.85 -36.81
CA GLN A 64 -18.38 9.94 -37.77
C GLN A 64 -17.14 9.85 -38.68
N LYS A 65 -15.98 9.54 -38.08
CA LYS A 65 -14.75 9.31 -38.85
C LYS A 65 -14.86 8.09 -39.76
N GLN A 66 -15.48 7.00 -39.26
CA GLN A 66 -15.74 5.80 -40.07
C GLN A 66 -16.66 6.08 -41.27
N LEU A 67 -17.71 6.89 -41.07
CA LEU A 67 -18.56 7.31 -42.16
C LEU A 67 -17.82 8.15 -43.21
N THR A 68 -16.94 9.05 -42.75
CA THR A 68 -16.08 9.84 -43.66
C THR A 68 -15.17 8.94 -44.46
N LEU A 69 -14.55 7.93 -43.82
CA LEU A 69 -13.71 6.94 -44.47
C LEU A 69 -14.50 6.17 -45.55
N ASN A 70 -15.67 5.67 -45.20
CA ASN A 70 -16.51 4.94 -46.15
C ASN A 70 -16.91 5.80 -47.36
N LYS A 71 -17.25 7.09 -47.11
CA LYS A 71 -17.54 8.03 -48.18
C LYS A 71 -16.38 8.20 -49.16
N LYS A 72 -15.13 8.36 -48.63
CA LYS A 72 -13.92 8.48 -49.44
C LYS A 72 -13.62 7.20 -50.23
N ILE A 73 -13.88 6.03 -49.67
CA ILE A 73 -13.75 4.75 -50.37
C ILE A 73 -14.70 4.69 -51.55
N VAL A 74 -15.97 5.08 -51.36
CA VAL A 74 -16.97 5.11 -52.47
C VAL A 74 -16.57 6.10 -53.55
N GLU A 75 -16.07 7.30 -53.19
CA GLU A 75 -15.55 8.30 -54.14
C GLU A 75 -14.39 7.74 -54.96
N ARG A 76 -13.44 7.01 -54.34
CA ARG A 76 -12.33 6.34 -55.03
C ARG A 76 -12.83 5.25 -55.98
N ASP A 77 -13.79 4.42 -55.55
CA ASP A 77 -14.33 3.34 -56.38
C ASP A 77 -15.05 3.90 -57.64
N ALA A 78 -15.75 5.03 -57.48
CA ALA A 78 -16.37 5.75 -58.60
C ALA A 78 -15.30 6.32 -59.57
N ALA A 79 -14.17 6.84 -59.01
CA ALA A 79 -13.07 7.32 -59.84
C ALA A 79 -12.38 6.16 -60.58
N LEU A 80 -12.18 4.99 -59.95
CA LEU A 80 -11.63 3.79 -60.57
C LEU A 80 -12.51 3.30 -61.72
N ALA A 81 -13.83 3.34 -61.61
CA ALA A 81 -14.73 2.99 -62.69
C ALA A 81 -14.54 3.92 -63.91
N ARG A 82 -14.26 5.22 -63.67
CA ARG A 82 -13.93 6.17 -64.74
C ARG A 82 -12.59 5.91 -65.36
N VAL A 83 -11.55 5.53 -64.57
CA VAL A 83 -10.26 5.11 -65.10
C VAL A 83 -10.44 3.96 -66.04
N SER A 84 -11.18 2.91 -65.67
CA SER A 84 -11.47 1.76 -66.53
C SER A 84 -12.19 2.14 -67.84
N LEU A 85 -13.18 3.06 -67.75
CA LEU A 85 -13.89 3.58 -68.91
C LEU A 85 -12.92 4.25 -69.93
N TYR A 86 -12.09 5.17 -69.41
CA TYR A 86 -11.14 5.90 -70.25
C TYR A 86 -9.99 5.00 -70.77
N GLU A 87 -9.58 4.00 -69.99
CA GLU A 87 -8.62 2.97 -70.46
C GLU A 87 -9.15 2.24 -71.68
N HIS A 88 -10.41 1.80 -71.65
CA HIS A 88 -11.08 1.21 -72.80
C HIS A 88 -11.15 2.18 -74.00
N GLN A 89 -11.46 3.48 -73.72
CA GLN A 89 -11.52 4.50 -74.77
C GLN A 89 -10.15 4.74 -75.38
N VAL A 90 -9.07 4.85 -74.57
CA VAL A 90 -7.67 4.95 -75.06
C VAL A 90 -7.32 3.77 -75.97
N SER A 91 -7.70 2.54 -75.57
CA SER A 91 -7.47 1.34 -76.38
C SER A 91 -8.21 1.39 -77.73
N GLN A 92 -9.47 1.83 -77.73
CA GLN A 92 -10.27 1.96 -78.95
C GLN A 92 -9.73 3.04 -79.88
N GLU A 93 -9.45 4.23 -79.38
CA GLU A 93 -8.95 5.36 -80.20
C GLU A 93 -7.52 5.07 -80.68
N GLY A 94 -6.71 4.33 -79.91
CA GLY A 94 -5.39 3.85 -80.32
C GLY A 94 -5.43 2.87 -81.49
N ARG A 95 -6.42 1.95 -81.53
CA ARG A 95 -6.63 1.04 -82.66
C ARG A 95 -7.07 1.82 -83.88
N LYS A 96 -8.04 2.69 -83.74
CA LYS A 96 -8.48 3.54 -84.84
C LYS A 96 -7.35 4.38 -85.45
N LEU A 97 -6.52 5.01 -84.63
CA LEU A 97 -5.37 5.78 -85.04
C LEU A 97 -4.36 4.91 -85.82
N ASN A 98 -4.10 3.66 -85.41
CA ASN A 98 -3.26 2.75 -86.15
C ASN A 98 -3.87 2.40 -87.53
N ASP A 99 -5.17 2.16 -87.58
CA ASP A 99 -5.87 1.87 -88.85
C ASP A 99 -5.81 3.08 -89.79
N PHE A 100 -6.00 4.28 -89.22
CA PHE A 100 -5.91 5.52 -90.01
C PHE A 100 -4.46 5.75 -90.51
N LYS A 101 -3.45 5.49 -89.73
CA LYS A 101 -2.06 5.56 -90.20
C LYS A 101 -1.74 4.54 -91.28
N TYR A 102 -2.29 3.32 -91.18
CA TYR A 102 -2.19 2.32 -92.25
C TYR A 102 -2.87 2.77 -93.56
N LEU A 103 -4.09 3.32 -93.49
CA LEU A 103 -4.83 3.82 -94.63
C LEU A 103 -4.12 5.03 -95.23
N LEU A 104 -3.49 5.90 -94.46
CA LEU A 104 -2.69 7.03 -94.99
C LEU A 104 -1.53 6.52 -95.86
N ASN A 105 -0.82 5.48 -95.36
CA ASN A 105 0.27 4.84 -96.15
C ASN A 105 -0.22 4.25 -97.48
N LYS A 106 -1.52 3.85 -97.55
CA LYS A 106 -2.19 3.39 -98.75
C LYS A 106 -2.78 4.56 -99.53
N LYS A 107 -2.63 5.84 -99.13
CA LYS A 107 -3.21 7.04 -99.74
C LYS A 107 -4.74 7.00 -99.75
N ALA A 108 -5.37 6.26 -98.87
CA ALA A 108 -6.84 6.13 -98.81
C ALA A 108 -7.53 7.17 -97.93
N VAL A 109 -6.79 7.90 -97.07
CA VAL A 109 -7.28 8.95 -96.17
C VAL A 109 -6.37 10.18 -96.22
N SER A 110 -6.87 11.33 -95.78
CA SER A 110 -6.10 12.58 -95.70
C SER A 110 -5.20 12.62 -94.46
N GLN A 111 -4.14 13.42 -94.54
CA GLN A 111 -3.28 13.68 -93.32
C GLN A 111 -4.08 14.37 -92.21
N HIS A 112 -5.04 15.23 -92.61
CA HIS A 112 -5.93 15.93 -91.69
C HIS A 112 -6.78 14.95 -90.86
N SER A 113 -7.35 13.91 -91.50
CA SER A 113 -8.11 12.85 -90.78
C SER A 113 -7.27 12.05 -89.80
N VAL A 114 -5.98 11.80 -90.09
CA VAL A 114 -5.05 11.15 -89.11
C VAL A 114 -4.78 12.08 -87.93
N MET A 115 -4.60 13.39 -88.21
CA MET A 115 -4.40 14.39 -87.11
C MET A 115 -5.63 14.52 -86.23
N GLU A 116 -6.83 14.51 -86.76
CA GLU A 116 -8.06 14.50 -85.96
C GLU A 116 -8.16 13.26 -85.08
N GLN A 117 -7.86 12.08 -85.62
CA GLN A 117 -7.85 10.83 -84.85
C GLN A 117 -6.73 10.80 -83.75
N GLU A 118 -5.59 11.40 -84.08
CA GLU A 118 -4.48 11.54 -83.14
C GLU A 118 -4.87 12.47 -81.96
N ASN A 119 -5.57 13.58 -82.26
CA ASN A 119 -6.10 14.47 -81.25
C ASN A 119 -7.11 13.73 -80.31
N SER A 120 -8.03 12.95 -80.90
CA SER A 120 -8.98 12.14 -80.15
C SER A 120 -8.27 11.10 -79.20
N TYR A 121 -7.26 10.46 -79.72
CA TYR A 121 -6.41 9.54 -78.90
C TYR A 121 -5.70 10.27 -77.75
N ILE A 122 -5.09 11.43 -78.02
CA ILE A 122 -4.39 12.25 -77.03
C ILE A 122 -5.39 12.74 -75.99
N GLN A 123 -6.58 13.16 -76.38
CA GLN A 123 -7.62 13.60 -75.46
C GLN A 123 -8.03 12.45 -74.52
N ALA A 124 -8.34 11.28 -75.05
CA ALA A 124 -8.68 10.11 -74.26
C ALA A 124 -7.55 9.74 -73.27
N LYS A 125 -6.29 9.80 -73.68
CA LYS A 125 -5.13 9.56 -72.87
C LYS A 125 -4.97 10.57 -71.73
N ASN A 126 -5.23 11.85 -72.02
CA ASN A 126 -5.16 12.89 -71.01
C ASN A 126 -6.29 12.72 -69.98
N GLU A 127 -7.51 12.41 -70.41
CA GLU A 127 -8.62 12.12 -69.49
C GLU A 127 -8.32 10.91 -68.58
N HIS A 128 -7.77 9.82 -69.16
CA HIS A 128 -7.31 8.68 -68.36
C HIS A 128 -6.29 9.07 -67.30
N ALA A 129 -5.30 9.90 -67.68
CA ALA A 129 -4.26 10.36 -66.77
C ALA A 129 -4.83 11.24 -65.64
N VAL A 130 -5.80 12.11 -65.95
CA VAL A 130 -6.48 12.94 -64.94
C VAL A 130 -7.21 12.09 -63.90
N TRP A 131 -7.97 11.08 -64.34
CA TRP A 131 -8.68 10.19 -63.44
C TRP A 131 -7.75 9.28 -62.63
N LEU A 132 -6.65 8.86 -63.19
CA LEU A 132 -5.62 8.10 -62.47
C LEU A 132 -5.01 8.97 -61.35
N ALA A 133 -4.71 10.24 -61.66
CA ALA A 133 -4.22 11.16 -60.62
C ALA A 133 -5.27 11.41 -59.54
N GLN A 134 -6.56 11.50 -59.89
CA GLN A 134 -7.67 11.64 -58.93
C GLN A 134 -7.79 10.42 -58.03
N VAL A 135 -7.63 9.20 -58.53
CA VAL A 135 -7.59 7.98 -57.72
C VAL A 135 -6.45 8.04 -56.71
N SER A 136 -5.23 8.36 -57.17
CA SER A 136 -4.06 8.48 -56.29
C SER A 136 -4.26 9.54 -55.18
N GLN A 137 -4.91 10.65 -55.48
CA GLN A 137 -5.27 11.66 -54.50
C GLN A 137 -6.25 11.10 -53.45
N LEU A 138 -7.31 10.43 -53.89
CA LEU A 138 -8.33 9.86 -53.00
C LEU A 138 -7.74 8.74 -52.13
N GLU A 139 -6.79 7.96 -52.64
CA GLU A 139 -6.08 6.94 -51.86
C GLU A 139 -5.27 7.58 -50.71
N LYS A 140 -4.58 8.68 -50.94
CA LYS A 140 -3.90 9.45 -49.92
C LYS A 140 -4.86 10.02 -48.87
N GLU A 141 -6.00 10.56 -49.32
CA GLU A 141 -7.06 11.07 -48.45
C GLU A 141 -7.64 9.94 -47.56
N ILE A 142 -7.83 8.75 -48.11
CA ILE A 142 -8.28 7.54 -47.38
C ILE A 142 -7.27 7.18 -46.30
N GLU A 143 -5.98 7.18 -46.63
CA GLU A 143 -4.91 6.87 -45.65
C GLU A 143 -4.90 7.89 -44.53
N LEU A 144 -4.97 9.19 -44.83
CA LEU A 144 -5.05 10.23 -43.79
C LEU A 144 -6.24 10.04 -42.84
N VAL A 145 -7.43 9.72 -43.38
CA VAL A 145 -8.62 9.50 -42.54
C VAL A 145 -8.47 8.24 -41.67
N ARG A 146 -7.78 7.18 -42.16
CA ARG A 146 -7.47 6.01 -41.37
C ARG A 146 -6.53 6.33 -40.24
N GLU A 147 -5.48 7.11 -40.50
CA GLU A 147 -4.56 7.57 -39.46
C GLU A 147 -5.25 8.44 -38.42
N GLU A 148 -6.12 9.37 -38.86
CA GLU A 148 -6.93 10.17 -37.93
C GLU A 148 -7.88 9.34 -37.07
N LEU A 149 -8.48 8.28 -37.61
CA LEU A 149 -9.31 7.35 -36.85
C LEU A 149 -8.53 6.59 -35.78
N ALA A 150 -7.35 6.12 -36.12
CA ALA A 150 -6.44 5.46 -35.19
C ALA A 150 -5.93 6.41 -34.12
N LEU A 151 -5.56 7.63 -34.50
CA LEU A 151 -5.09 8.68 -33.59
C LEU A 151 -6.16 9.09 -32.57
N GLU A 152 -7.41 9.32 -33.03
CA GLU A 152 -8.55 9.67 -32.14
C GLU A 152 -8.73 8.61 -31.03
N THR A 153 -8.67 7.33 -31.38
CA THR A 153 -8.77 6.24 -30.42
C THR A 153 -7.60 6.22 -29.44
N ASN A 154 -6.38 6.44 -29.91
CA ASN A 154 -5.18 6.45 -29.09
C ASN A 154 -5.16 7.68 -28.14
N ILE A 155 -5.54 8.85 -28.61
CA ILE A 155 -5.63 10.07 -27.78
C ILE A 155 -6.61 9.85 -26.65
N PHE A 156 -7.83 9.42 -26.96
CA PHE A 156 -8.85 9.20 -25.94
C PHE A 156 -8.41 8.15 -24.91
N ARG A 157 -7.79 7.05 -25.36
CA ARG A 157 -7.23 6.03 -24.49
C ARG A 157 -6.14 6.59 -23.56
N SER A 158 -5.22 7.37 -24.13
CA SER A 158 -4.13 7.99 -23.35
C SER A 158 -4.67 8.95 -22.29
N GLU A 159 -5.68 9.76 -22.62
CA GLU A 159 -6.33 10.64 -21.67
C GLU A 159 -6.97 9.88 -20.50
N ILE A 160 -7.66 8.79 -20.78
CA ILE A 160 -8.31 7.96 -19.75
C ILE A 160 -7.27 7.30 -18.86
N ILE A 161 -6.20 6.75 -19.42
CA ILE A 161 -5.11 6.13 -18.68
C ILE A 161 -4.43 7.17 -17.76
N GLU A 162 -4.16 8.37 -18.27
CA GLU A 162 -3.52 9.43 -17.49
C GLU A 162 -4.42 9.91 -16.32
N LYS A 163 -5.70 10.05 -16.56
CA LYS A 163 -6.67 10.40 -15.52
C LYS A 163 -6.79 9.29 -14.47
N HIS A 164 -6.81 8.02 -14.89
CA HIS A 164 -6.78 6.88 -14.00
C HIS A 164 -5.53 6.89 -13.11
N ARG A 165 -4.36 7.09 -13.70
CA ARG A 165 -3.09 7.18 -12.98
C ARG A 165 -3.12 8.31 -11.94
N LYS A 166 -3.56 9.52 -12.33
CA LYS A 166 -3.69 10.66 -11.40
C LYS A 166 -4.59 10.35 -10.21
N SER A 167 -5.74 9.73 -10.43
CA SER A 167 -6.63 9.35 -9.34
C SER A 167 -5.98 8.31 -8.43
N THR A 168 -5.23 7.37 -8.99
CA THR A 168 -4.48 6.37 -8.21
C THR A 168 -3.41 7.03 -7.34
N ASP A 169 -2.62 7.94 -7.90
CA ASP A 169 -1.59 8.69 -7.16
C ASP A 169 -2.21 9.52 -6.01
N ASN A 170 -3.34 10.18 -6.28
CA ASN A 170 -4.08 10.94 -5.28
C ASN A 170 -4.64 10.05 -4.15
N ILE A 171 -5.13 8.85 -4.48
CA ILE A 171 -5.59 7.87 -3.48
C ILE A 171 -4.47 7.51 -2.53
N VAL A 172 -3.29 7.19 -3.05
CA VAL A 172 -2.12 6.84 -2.23
C VAL A 172 -1.75 7.99 -1.27
N LEU A 173 -1.71 9.21 -1.77
CA LEU A 173 -1.43 10.39 -0.94
C LEU A 173 -2.48 10.59 0.17
N LEU A 174 -3.77 10.48 -0.17
CA LEU A 174 -4.86 10.64 0.78
C LEU A 174 -4.92 9.50 1.82
N GLU A 175 -4.57 8.28 1.44
CA GLU A 175 -4.46 7.15 2.37
C GLU A 175 -3.32 7.35 3.37
N HIS A 176 -2.16 7.86 2.92
CA HIS A 176 -1.06 8.23 3.81
C HIS A 176 -1.43 9.36 4.78
N GLU A 177 -2.12 10.40 4.29
CA GLU A 177 -2.61 11.48 5.15
C GLU A 177 -3.64 10.98 6.16
N LEU A 178 -4.55 10.11 5.76
CA LEU A 178 -5.54 9.51 6.63
C LEU A 178 -4.87 8.69 7.74
N GLU A 179 -3.88 7.88 7.39
CA GLU A 179 -3.13 7.07 8.37
C GLU A 179 -2.36 7.95 9.34
N LYS A 180 -1.67 8.99 8.85
CA LYS A 180 -1.01 9.98 9.70
C LYS A 180 -1.96 10.67 10.67
N ASN A 181 -3.15 11.03 10.20
CA ASN A 181 -4.16 11.66 11.05
C ASN A 181 -4.76 10.67 12.06
N ARG A 182 -4.94 9.40 11.70
CA ARG A 182 -5.35 8.33 12.62
C ARG A 182 -4.31 8.11 13.73
N GLN A 183 -3.03 8.05 13.38
CA GLN A 183 -1.95 7.92 14.35
C GLN A 183 -1.88 9.13 15.28
N ARG A 184 -2.00 10.36 14.75
CA ARG A 184 -2.08 11.58 15.57
C ARG A 184 -3.27 11.54 16.53
N LYS A 185 -4.45 11.13 16.04
CA LYS A 185 -5.63 10.97 16.89
C LYS A 185 -5.43 9.90 17.95
N ALA A 186 -4.85 8.75 17.61
CA ALA A 186 -4.54 7.69 18.57
C ALA A 186 -3.54 8.18 19.64
N SER A 187 -2.52 8.94 19.25
CA SER A 187 -1.52 9.51 20.16
C SER A 187 -2.10 10.65 21.04
N SER A 188 -3.25 11.24 20.64
CA SER A 188 -3.93 12.24 21.47
C SER A 188 -4.65 11.63 22.67
N PHE A 189 -4.87 10.31 22.67
CA PHE A 189 -5.45 9.58 23.79
C PHE A 189 -4.38 8.73 24.45
N ILE A 190 -3.82 9.23 25.54
CA ILE A 190 -2.83 8.49 26.32
C ILE A 190 -3.58 7.47 27.19
N LYS A 191 -3.24 6.19 27.01
CA LYS A 191 -3.82 5.07 27.77
C LYS A 191 -2.77 4.49 28.71
N ALA A 192 -3.24 3.98 29.85
CA ALA A 192 -2.39 3.24 30.75
C ALA A 192 -1.83 1.98 30.04
N PRO A 193 -0.50 1.75 30.06
CA PRO A 193 0.11 0.58 29.44
C PRO A 193 -0.19 -0.72 30.17
N VAL A 194 -0.47 -0.65 31.48
CA VAL A 194 -0.78 -1.75 32.38
C VAL A 194 -1.90 -1.40 33.32
N SER A 195 -2.60 -2.41 33.85
CA SER A 195 -3.54 -2.25 34.94
C SER A 195 -2.79 -2.01 36.24
N GLY A 196 -3.19 -1.03 37.02
CA GLY A 196 -2.48 -0.70 38.25
C GLY A 196 -3.10 0.50 38.97
N THR A 197 -2.47 0.88 40.07
CA THR A 197 -2.88 2.02 40.89
C THR A 197 -2.05 3.24 40.54
N VAL A 198 -2.71 4.38 40.33
CA VAL A 198 -2.04 5.67 40.12
C VAL A 198 -1.39 6.11 41.42
N GLN A 199 -0.08 6.21 41.45
CA GLN A 199 0.69 6.63 42.61
C GLN A 199 0.91 8.13 42.65
N GLU A 200 1.19 8.72 41.51
CA GLU A 200 1.48 10.15 41.38
C GLU A 200 0.79 10.72 40.14
N LEU A 201 0.11 11.83 40.29
CA LEU A 201 -0.57 12.54 39.22
C LEU A 201 -0.02 13.99 39.14
N ASN A 202 0.73 14.28 38.09
CA ASN A 202 1.39 15.57 37.92
C ASN A 202 0.53 16.59 37.17
N ILE A 203 -0.60 16.15 36.61
CA ILE A 203 -1.56 17.04 35.93
C ILE A 203 -2.75 17.34 36.85
N HIS A 204 -2.97 18.62 37.11
CA HIS A 204 -4.03 19.08 38.03
C HIS A 204 -5.08 19.96 37.34
N THR A 205 -4.85 20.35 36.08
CA THR A 205 -5.72 21.33 35.39
C THR A 205 -6.22 20.76 34.07
N GLU A 206 -7.53 20.73 33.89
CA GLU A 206 -8.15 20.43 32.59
C GLU A 206 -7.78 21.52 31.57
N GLY A 207 -7.41 21.14 30.36
CA GLY A 207 -6.96 22.05 29.30
C GLY A 207 -5.54 22.57 29.46
N GLY A 208 -4.77 22.04 30.41
CA GLY A 208 -3.34 22.33 30.57
C GLY A 208 -2.52 21.88 29.36
N VAL A 209 -1.47 22.62 29.05
CA VAL A 209 -0.51 22.25 28.01
C VAL A 209 0.59 21.41 28.64
N VAL A 210 0.87 20.25 28.06
CA VAL A 210 1.95 19.34 28.45
C VAL A 210 3.07 19.37 27.41
N THR A 211 4.30 19.27 27.86
CA THR A 211 5.47 19.24 26.97
C THR A 211 5.81 17.82 26.53
N THR A 212 6.59 17.71 25.47
CA THR A 212 7.05 16.40 25.00
C THR A 212 7.92 15.71 26.06
N ALA A 213 7.66 14.42 26.34
CA ALA A 213 8.35 13.60 27.33
C ALA A 213 8.10 14.02 28.80
N GLU A 214 7.09 14.84 29.08
CA GLU A 214 6.69 15.17 30.44
C GLU A 214 5.99 13.96 31.13
N THR A 215 6.36 13.68 32.37
CA THR A 215 5.73 12.61 33.15
C THR A 215 4.36 13.07 33.63
N LEU A 216 3.29 12.48 33.14
CA LEU A 216 1.91 12.85 33.44
C LEU A 216 1.41 12.18 34.71
N MET A 217 1.71 10.88 34.85
CA MET A 217 1.35 10.08 36.04
C MET A 217 2.26 8.87 36.14
N ILE A 218 2.37 8.32 37.33
CA ILE A 218 3.07 7.07 37.61
C ILE A 218 2.04 6.01 37.99
N ILE A 219 2.07 4.88 37.29
CA ILE A 219 1.17 3.75 37.53
C ILE A 219 1.99 2.60 38.07
N VAL A 220 1.60 2.10 39.23
CA VAL A 220 2.16 0.90 39.86
C VAL A 220 1.30 -0.28 39.46
N PRO A 221 1.84 -1.30 38.77
CA PRO A 221 1.09 -2.49 38.36
C PRO A 221 0.53 -3.27 39.56
N ASP A 222 -0.69 -3.80 39.44
CA ASP A 222 -1.32 -4.59 40.52
C ASP A 222 -0.72 -6.00 40.70
N ASN A 223 0.04 -6.49 39.72
CA ASN A 223 0.56 -7.85 39.68
C ASN A 223 2.10 -7.89 39.76
N ASP A 224 2.72 -6.98 40.47
CA ASP A 224 4.17 -7.07 40.66
C ASP A 224 4.54 -8.29 41.52
N ILE A 225 5.39 -9.17 40.96
CA ILE A 225 6.09 -10.22 41.74
C ILE A 225 7.03 -9.50 42.64
N LEU A 226 6.78 -9.56 43.96
CA LEU A 226 7.68 -8.98 44.95
C LEU A 226 9.04 -9.70 44.90
N GLU A 227 10.07 -8.92 44.78
CA GLU A 227 11.44 -9.37 44.90
C GLU A 227 12.10 -8.72 46.14
N VAL A 228 12.91 -9.46 46.82
CA VAL A 228 13.70 -8.93 47.93
C VAL A 228 15.15 -8.77 47.47
N THR A 229 15.68 -7.56 47.64
CA THR A 229 17.11 -7.30 47.46
C THR A 229 17.80 -7.33 48.80
N ALA A 230 18.63 -8.34 49.03
CA ALA A 230 19.40 -8.48 50.24
C ALA A 230 20.88 -8.16 49.98
N SER A 231 21.50 -7.38 50.88
CA SER A 231 22.91 -7.06 50.80
C SER A 231 23.73 -8.07 51.63
N VAL A 232 24.65 -8.78 50.98
CA VAL A 232 25.49 -9.82 51.60
C VAL A 232 26.95 -9.38 51.59
N LEU A 233 27.64 -9.59 52.71
CA LEU A 233 29.04 -9.27 52.86
C LEU A 233 29.93 -10.12 51.93
N ASN A 234 31.01 -9.53 51.43
CA ASN A 234 31.96 -10.22 50.55
C ASN A 234 32.51 -11.53 51.11
N LYS A 235 32.68 -11.63 52.41
CA LYS A 235 33.16 -12.86 53.09
C LYS A 235 32.16 -14.02 53.02
N ASP A 236 30.89 -13.75 52.88
CA ASP A 236 29.79 -14.74 52.95
C ASP A 236 29.22 -15.09 51.56
N ILE A 237 29.52 -14.29 50.52
CA ILE A 237 28.98 -14.49 49.19
C ILE A 237 29.37 -15.84 48.56
N GLY A 238 30.57 -16.36 48.87
CA GLY A 238 31.04 -17.64 48.35
C GLY A 238 30.19 -18.85 48.74
N PHE A 239 29.32 -18.72 49.74
CA PHE A 239 28.42 -19.78 50.18
C PHE A 239 27.02 -19.69 49.60
N ILE A 240 26.73 -18.63 48.85
CA ILE A 240 25.39 -18.38 48.27
C ILE A 240 25.38 -18.82 46.82
N GLN A 241 24.35 -19.56 46.48
CA GLN A 241 24.12 -20.05 45.13
C GLN A 241 22.65 -19.81 44.70
N PRO A 242 22.37 -19.53 43.41
CA PRO A 242 21.02 -19.48 42.90
C PRO A 242 20.25 -20.76 43.19
N GLY A 243 18.96 -20.63 43.56
CA GLY A 243 18.08 -21.74 43.91
C GLY A 243 18.05 -22.11 45.40
N GLN A 244 18.93 -21.56 46.27
CA GLN A 244 18.88 -21.80 47.71
C GLN A 244 17.62 -21.23 48.34
N GLU A 245 17.06 -21.93 49.31
CA GLU A 245 15.90 -21.50 50.09
C GLU A 245 16.27 -20.34 51.02
N VAL A 246 15.36 -19.39 51.11
CA VAL A 246 15.49 -18.19 51.93
C VAL A 246 14.27 -18.03 52.79
N VAL A 247 14.49 -17.75 54.08
CA VAL A 247 13.46 -17.31 55.02
C VAL A 247 13.52 -15.80 55.12
N ILE A 248 12.41 -15.13 54.82
CA ILE A 248 12.31 -13.68 54.79
C ILE A 248 11.43 -13.22 55.93
N LYS A 249 12.04 -12.48 56.86
CA LYS A 249 11.36 -11.87 58.01
C LYS A 249 11.16 -10.39 57.73
N VAL A 250 9.92 -9.95 57.84
CA VAL A 250 9.55 -8.53 57.58
C VAL A 250 9.63 -7.78 58.90
N ASP A 251 10.42 -6.70 58.96
CA ASP A 251 10.64 -5.95 60.21
C ASP A 251 9.36 -5.32 60.76
N ALA A 252 8.45 -4.91 59.85
CA ALA A 252 7.16 -4.33 60.25
C ALA A 252 6.22 -5.34 60.95
N TYR A 253 6.49 -6.66 60.84
CA TYR A 253 5.64 -7.71 61.41
C TYR A 253 6.46 -8.74 62.15
N PRO A 254 6.46 -8.75 63.50
CA PRO A 254 7.24 -9.70 64.30
C PRO A 254 6.95 -11.16 63.90
N TYR A 255 7.98 -11.87 63.45
CA TYR A 255 7.87 -13.22 62.92
C TYR A 255 7.35 -14.26 63.90
N THR A 256 7.48 -14.00 65.20
CA THR A 256 6.97 -14.86 66.26
C THR A 256 5.43 -14.88 66.36
N ARG A 257 4.77 -13.84 65.85
CA ARG A 257 3.30 -13.74 65.82
C ARG A 257 2.69 -13.84 64.47
N HIS A 258 3.42 -13.42 63.45
CA HIS A 258 2.92 -13.30 62.09
C HIS A 258 3.53 -14.26 61.10
N GLY A 259 4.59 -14.99 61.51
CA GLY A 259 5.27 -15.90 60.61
C GLY A 259 6.32 -15.20 59.73
N TYR A 260 6.74 -15.89 58.70
CA TYR A 260 7.77 -15.45 57.76
C TYR A 260 7.34 -15.80 56.33
N LEU A 261 7.98 -15.15 55.36
CA LEU A 261 7.85 -15.51 53.94
C LEU A 261 8.96 -16.48 53.55
N THR A 262 8.69 -17.30 52.57
CA THR A 262 9.69 -18.17 51.93
C THR A 262 9.98 -17.68 50.53
N GLY A 263 11.18 -17.91 50.10
CA GLY A 263 11.61 -17.54 48.76
C GLY A 263 12.85 -18.32 48.34
N LYS A 264 13.35 -18.02 47.19
CA LYS A 264 14.56 -18.63 46.62
C LYS A 264 15.49 -17.56 46.07
N VAL A 265 16.79 -17.80 46.20
CA VAL A 265 17.80 -16.97 45.56
C VAL A 265 17.60 -17.06 44.04
N LYS A 266 17.26 -15.94 43.40
CA LYS A 266 17.06 -15.86 41.96
C LYS A 266 18.36 -15.55 41.25
N ASN A 267 19.07 -14.53 41.70
CA ASN A 267 20.30 -14.07 41.09
C ASN A 267 21.20 -13.35 42.09
N ILE A 268 22.51 -13.32 41.83
CA ILE A 268 23.53 -12.61 42.59
C ILE A 268 24.17 -11.61 41.62
N THR A 269 24.29 -10.34 42.03
CA THR A 269 24.97 -9.34 41.20
C THR A 269 26.45 -9.68 41.06
N ALA A 270 27.00 -9.54 39.85
CA ALA A 270 28.41 -9.80 39.57
C ALA A 270 29.34 -8.75 40.21
N ASP A 271 28.84 -7.54 40.46
CA ASP A 271 29.61 -6.45 41.03
C ASP A 271 29.23 -6.17 42.50
N SER A 272 30.22 -5.81 43.30
CA SER A 272 30.03 -5.35 44.66
C SER A 272 29.82 -3.85 44.76
N VAL A 273 28.94 -3.44 45.66
CA VAL A 273 28.67 -2.03 45.97
C VAL A 273 29.36 -1.70 47.31
N SER A 274 30.06 -0.57 47.38
CA SER A 274 30.64 -0.08 48.63
C SER A 274 29.55 0.65 49.42
N VAL A 275 29.28 0.13 50.62
CA VAL A 275 28.33 0.75 51.55
C VAL A 275 29.12 1.35 52.71
N PRO A 276 28.90 2.63 53.08
CA PRO A 276 29.53 3.23 54.26
C PRO A 276 29.31 2.36 55.48
N ASP A 277 30.33 2.20 56.32
CA ASP A 277 30.34 1.42 57.58
C ASP A 277 30.24 -0.13 57.46
N THR A 278 29.84 -0.67 56.30
CA THR A 278 29.62 -2.11 56.10
C THR A 278 30.67 -2.75 55.16
N GLY A 279 31.33 -1.90 54.36
CA GLY A 279 32.36 -2.36 53.36
C GLY A 279 31.72 -2.80 52.04
N LEU A 280 32.37 -3.75 51.34
CA LEU A 280 31.91 -4.27 50.05
C LEU A 280 30.81 -5.31 50.27
N VAL A 281 29.64 -5.04 49.67
CA VAL A 281 28.48 -5.93 49.71
C VAL A 281 28.06 -6.31 48.30
N PHE A 282 27.53 -7.52 48.14
CA PHE A 282 26.89 -8.01 46.93
C PHE A 282 25.38 -7.99 47.11
N ASN A 283 24.64 -7.56 46.07
CA ASN A 283 23.20 -7.62 46.09
C ASN A 283 22.71 -8.97 45.60
N VAL A 284 21.93 -9.64 46.43
CA VAL A 284 21.27 -10.90 46.11
C VAL A 284 19.79 -10.66 45.91
N ILE A 285 19.30 -11.03 44.74
CA ILE A 285 17.88 -10.92 44.37
C ILE A 285 17.20 -12.23 44.74
N ILE A 286 16.16 -12.14 45.55
CA ILE A 286 15.42 -13.28 46.09
C ILE A 286 13.98 -13.17 45.55
N SER A 287 13.49 -14.20 44.88
CA SER A 287 12.08 -14.33 44.50
C SER A 287 11.28 -14.78 45.73
N VAL A 288 10.15 -14.12 45.95
CA VAL A 288 9.25 -14.44 47.07
C VAL A 288 8.13 -15.35 46.54
N ASP A 289 7.85 -16.45 47.25
CA ASP A 289 6.83 -17.42 46.82
C ASP A 289 5.41 -16.91 47.02
N ARG A 290 5.19 -15.98 47.95
CA ARG A 290 3.86 -15.40 48.25
C ARG A 290 4.01 -13.93 48.64
N ASN A 291 3.02 -13.14 48.30
CA ASN A 291 2.97 -11.71 48.62
C ASN A 291 2.19 -11.42 49.93
N ASP A 292 1.86 -12.49 50.73
CA ASP A 292 1.12 -12.36 51.98
C ASP A 292 1.71 -13.21 53.08
N ILE A 293 1.76 -12.66 54.28
CA ILE A 293 2.16 -13.40 55.50
C ILE A 293 0.92 -14.04 56.10
N GLN A 294 0.98 -15.33 56.42
CA GLN A 294 -0.09 -16.06 57.10
C GLN A 294 -0.04 -15.78 58.61
N GLY A 295 -0.76 -14.75 59.07
CA GLY A 295 -0.98 -14.53 60.51
C GLY A 295 -2.07 -15.43 61.06
N GLU A 296 -2.14 -15.58 62.39
CA GLU A 296 -3.12 -16.45 63.09
C GLU A 296 -4.60 -16.20 62.75
N ARG A 297 -4.95 -15.00 62.27
CA ARG A 297 -6.36 -14.62 61.98
C ARG A 297 -6.60 -13.87 60.68
N LYS A 298 -5.57 -13.40 59.97
CA LYS A 298 -5.69 -12.59 58.77
C LYS A 298 -4.44 -12.71 57.88
N LYS A 299 -4.62 -12.77 56.59
CA LYS A 299 -3.55 -12.57 55.62
C LYS A 299 -3.12 -11.12 55.61
N ILE A 300 -1.82 -10.88 55.75
CA ILE A 300 -1.25 -9.54 55.81
C ILE A 300 -0.51 -9.33 54.51
N PRO A 301 -0.95 -8.41 53.63
CA PRO A 301 -0.23 -8.16 52.41
C PRO A 301 1.10 -7.47 52.68
N VAL A 302 2.15 -7.93 52.02
CA VAL A 302 3.48 -7.29 52.05
C VAL A 302 3.58 -6.41 50.80
N THR A 303 4.03 -5.18 50.98
CA THR A 303 4.16 -4.20 49.90
C THR A 303 5.63 -3.85 49.65
N ALA A 304 5.93 -3.42 48.44
CA ALA A 304 7.25 -2.90 48.10
C ALA A 304 7.65 -1.73 49.01
N GLY A 305 8.93 -1.62 49.34
CA GLY A 305 9.48 -0.60 50.23
C GLY A 305 9.58 -1.01 51.71
N MET A 306 9.10 -2.20 52.07
CA MET A 306 9.29 -2.73 53.43
C MET A 306 10.72 -3.24 53.65
N THR A 307 11.28 -2.99 54.84
CA THR A 307 12.56 -3.52 55.26
C THR A 307 12.39 -4.97 55.72
N VAL A 308 13.31 -5.84 55.28
CA VAL A 308 13.26 -7.28 55.56
C VAL A 308 14.63 -7.82 55.91
N MET A 309 14.65 -8.88 56.74
CA MET A 309 15.83 -9.66 57.02
C MET A 309 15.71 -11.00 56.27
N ALA A 310 16.68 -11.31 55.40
CA ALA A 310 16.73 -12.55 54.63
C ALA A 310 17.75 -13.52 55.24
N GLU A 311 17.29 -14.69 55.65
CA GLU A 311 18.15 -15.78 56.14
C GLU A 311 18.26 -16.85 55.06
N ILE A 312 19.43 -16.92 54.41
CA ILE A 312 19.72 -17.86 53.32
C ILE A 312 20.26 -19.16 53.89
N LYS A 313 19.66 -20.30 53.52
CA LYS A 313 20.13 -21.61 53.94
C LYS A 313 21.31 -22.04 53.06
N THR A 314 22.52 -21.94 53.58
CA THR A 314 23.77 -22.21 52.85
C THR A 314 24.24 -23.67 52.89
N GLY A 315 23.63 -24.50 53.71
CA GLY A 315 23.92 -25.94 53.75
C GLY A 315 23.70 -26.57 55.12
N VAL A 316 23.80 -27.89 55.17
CA VAL A 316 23.68 -28.70 56.39
C VAL A 316 25.08 -29.29 56.68
N ARG A 317 25.61 -29.06 57.87
CA ARG A 317 26.83 -29.75 58.34
C ARG A 317 26.46 -30.86 59.33
N SER A 318 27.05 -32.03 59.16
CA SER A 318 26.90 -33.14 60.15
C SER A 318 27.52 -32.75 61.44
N VAL A 319 26.87 -33.05 62.59
CA VAL A 319 27.41 -32.80 63.97
C VAL A 319 28.75 -33.48 64.16
N ILE A 320 29.01 -34.63 63.57
CA ILE A 320 30.24 -35.35 63.58
C ILE A 320 31.39 -34.57 62.91
N SER A 321 31.13 -33.83 61.88
CA SER A 321 32.13 -33.00 61.18
C SER A 321 32.62 -31.84 62.05
N TYR A 322 31.76 -31.33 62.94
CA TYR A 322 32.12 -30.27 63.87
C TYR A 322 33.10 -30.76 64.98
N LEU A 323 32.96 -32.01 65.45
CA LEU A 323 33.84 -32.63 66.41
C LEU A 323 35.21 -33.08 65.84
N LEU A 324 35.24 -33.37 64.52
CA LEU A 324 36.42 -33.84 63.83
C LEU A 324 37.18 -32.72 63.05
N SER A 325 36.67 -31.55 62.98
CA SER A 325 37.27 -30.39 62.28
C SER A 325 38.65 -30.00 62.88
N PRO A 326 38.77 -29.83 64.19
CA PRO A 326 40.06 -29.45 64.77
C PRO A 326 41.17 -30.55 64.66
N LEU A 327 40.78 -31.80 64.44
CA LEU A 327 41.73 -32.91 64.18
C LEU A 327 42.22 -32.95 62.72
N LYS A 328 41.45 -32.36 61.74
CA LYS A 328 41.91 -32.29 60.36
C LYS A 328 42.80 -31.07 60.06
N GLU A 329 42.66 -29.99 60.79
CA GLU A 329 43.54 -28.82 60.65
C GLU A 329 44.94 -29.08 61.13
N THR A 330 45.14 -29.99 62.20
CA THR A 330 46.45 -30.34 62.71
C THR A 330 47.21 -31.37 61.86
N ILE A 331 46.61 -31.94 60.79
CA ILE A 331 47.29 -32.95 59.95
C ILE A 331 47.73 -32.35 58.61
N ASN A 332 47.29 -31.10 58.26
CA ASN A 332 47.61 -30.40 57.00
C ASN A 332 48.55 -29.19 57.19
N GLU A 333 49.12 -28.96 58.35
CA GLU A 333 50.35 -28.21 58.57
C GLU A 333 51.51 -29.21 58.65
#